data_154864ee1bff7ee01a18ab7e8c67cbfa
#
_entry.id   154864ee1bff7ee01a18ab7e8c67cbfa
#
_cell.length_a   1.000
_cell.length_b   1.000
_cell.length_c   1.000
_cell.angle_alpha   90.00
_cell.angle_beta   90.00
_cell.angle_gamma   90.00
#
_symmetry.space_group_name_H-M   'P 1'
#
loop_
_entity.id
_entity.type
_entity.pdbx_description
1 polymer ?
#
loop_
_entity_poly.entity_id
_entity_poly.type
_entity_poly.pdbx_seq_one_letter_code
_entity_poly.pdbx_strand_id
1 'polypeptide(L)'
;MRNKKVELLAPAGNAEAFYGAVHAGADAIYLGGNRFGARAYAENFSEDELVDCIRYSHLLGRKVYLTVNTLVKESEFSELYEYLMPYYRAGLDGVIIQDMGVFAFIRDAFPQMELHGSTQMTITGEYGAEFLKKQGACRVVPARELSLEEIRRIKEVTGMEIECFIHGAMCYCYSGQCLFSSILGGRSGNRGRCAQPCRLPYTVGGNRRECYPLSLKDMCTIENIPELIDAGIDSFKIEGRMKKPEYAAGVTAVYRKYIDKYYEKPGEKLFISGEDLHRLSCLYIRSERQNGYYHKHNGKEMVTLNNPAYSGSDEQVLEQIREKYLYKHLTLPVQMKASFLTGTVAKLTLRCDQTEVTVTGETVQEAAKQPITVENISKQLGKLGGSNFHLDGTMDIRVSENAFYPLKTMNELRRKGLSLLEQKLITANGFPYTREVQKPFDITGAHNGHMQKQSGFSLYLRTAEQWNGFLRSSCLLYTSDA
;
A
#
# COMPACT_ATOMS: atom_id res chain seq x y z
N MET A 1 16.14 -9.54 20.24
CA MET A 1 14.91 -9.71 19.42
C MET A 1 14.37 -8.32 19.07
N ARG A 2 13.95 -8.10 17.84
CA ARG A 2 13.32 -6.83 17.46
C ARG A 2 12.02 -6.64 18.24
N ASN A 3 11.80 -5.44 18.79
CA ASN A 3 10.55 -5.08 19.48
C ASN A 3 9.36 -4.88 18.50
N LYS A 4 9.61 -4.76 17.19
CA LYS A 4 8.59 -4.50 16.16
C LYS A 4 8.57 -5.67 15.17
N LYS A 5 7.39 -6.25 14.94
CA LYS A 5 7.18 -7.25 13.88
C LYS A 5 7.40 -6.62 12.50
N VAL A 6 7.84 -7.44 11.53
CA VAL A 6 7.94 -7.00 10.12
C VAL A 6 6.55 -6.67 9.58
N GLU A 7 6.43 -5.55 8.87
CA GLU A 7 5.21 -5.14 8.18
C GLU A 7 5.01 -6.00 6.92
N LEU A 8 3.82 -6.51 6.69
CA LEU A 8 3.43 -7.15 5.44
C LEU A 8 2.66 -6.14 4.57
N LEU A 9 3.29 -5.67 3.50
CA LEU A 9 2.78 -4.65 2.59
C LEU A 9 2.21 -5.29 1.33
N ALA A 10 0.89 -5.25 1.19
CA ALA A 10 0.16 -5.86 0.08
C ALA A 10 -0.21 -4.86 -1.03
N PRO A 11 -0.28 -5.31 -2.30
CA PRO A 11 -0.72 -4.49 -3.41
C PRO A 11 -2.24 -4.40 -3.50
N ALA A 12 -2.77 -3.24 -3.91
CA ALA A 12 -4.14 -3.12 -4.38
C ALA A 12 -4.21 -2.34 -5.70
N GLY A 13 -4.86 -2.92 -6.71
CA GLY A 13 -5.11 -2.29 -8.01
C GLY A 13 -6.53 -1.75 -8.15
N ASN A 14 -7.44 -2.20 -7.30
CA ASN A 14 -8.83 -1.77 -7.19
C ASN A 14 -9.37 -2.05 -5.78
N ALA A 15 -10.60 -1.64 -5.50
CA ALA A 15 -11.22 -1.78 -4.18
C ALA A 15 -11.36 -3.25 -3.74
N GLU A 16 -11.71 -4.17 -4.64
CA GLU A 16 -11.84 -5.59 -4.30
C GLU A 16 -10.50 -6.20 -3.84
N ALA A 17 -9.40 -5.89 -4.55
CA ALA A 17 -8.05 -6.31 -4.16
C ALA A 17 -7.62 -5.67 -2.83
N PHE A 18 -8.02 -4.43 -2.57
CA PHE A 18 -7.76 -3.74 -1.31
C PHE A 18 -8.43 -4.46 -0.13
N TYR A 19 -9.73 -4.66 -0.19
CA TYR A 19 -10.47 -5.36 0.87
C TYR A 19 -9.93 -6.79 1.06
N GLY A 20 -9.70 -7.52 -0.03
CA GLY A 20 -9.11 -8.86 0.03
C GLY A 20 -7.75 -8.91 0.72
N ALA A 21 -6.86 -7.97 0.47
CA ALA A 21 -5.56 -7.87 1.11
C ALA A 21 -5.67 -7.54 2.62
N VAL A 22 -6.56 -6.61 2.99
CA VAL A 22 -6.85 -6.28 4.38
C VAL A 22 -7.39 -7.50 5.13
N HIS A 23 -8.38 -8.19 4.55
CA HIS A 23 -9.00 -9.39 5.15
C HIS A 23 -8.02 -10.56 5.27
N ALA A 24 -7.03 -10.63 4.37
CA ALA A 24 -5.97 -11.63 4.39
C ALA A 24 -4.85 -11.32 5.39
N GLY A 25 -4.92 -10.20 6.10
CA GLY A 25 -4.00 -9.86 7.19
C GLY A 25 -2.80 -9.01 6.78
N ALA A 26 -2.91 -8.19 5.73
CA ALA A 26 -1.91 -7.17 5.45
C ALA A 26 -1.82 -6.16 6.62
N ASP A 27 -0.61 -5.72 6.96
CA ASP A 27 -0.38 -4.65 7.93
C ASP A 27 -0.47 -3.28 7.28
N ALA A 28 -0.12 -3.20 6.00
CA ALA A 28 -0.24 -2.01 5.18
C ALA A 28 -0.59 -2.37 3.73
N ILE A 29 -1.24 -1.44 3.04
CA ILE A 29 -1.62 -1.59 1.64
C ILE A 29 -1.00 -0.45 0.82
N TYR A 30 -0.37 -0.78 -0.32
CA TYR A 30 0.03 0.24 -1.26
C TYR A 30 -0.83 0.20 -2.53
N LEU A 31 -1.25 1.37 -2.95
CA LEU A 31 -2.19 1.55 -4.04
C LEU A 31 -1.83 2.77 -4.90
N GLY A 32 -2.54 2.98 -5.98
CA GLY A 32 -2.36 4.14 -6.85
C GLY A 32 -3.69 4.82 -7.11
N GLY A 33 -3.68 6.13 -7.09
CA GLY A 33 -4.79 6.90 -7.64
C GLY A 33 -4.69 7.01 -9.17
N ASN A 34 -5.56 7.78 -9.76
CA ASN A 34 -5.68 7.97 -11.21
C ASN A 34 -4.49 8.70 -11.86
N ARG A 35 -3.55 9.26 -11.08
CA ARG A 35 -2.40 10.06 -11.57
C ARG A 35 -1.12 9.68 -10.84
N PHE A 36 0.02 10.05 -11.42
CA PHE A 36 1.38 10.00 -10.85
C PHE A 36 1.88 8.60 -10.45
N GLY A 37 1.12 7.53 -10.71
CA GLY A 37 1.48 6.16 -10.36
C GLY A 37 2.11 5.37 -11.52
N ALA A 38 3.10 4.51 -11.21
CA ALA A 38 3.81 3.68 -12.18
C ALA A 38 3.00 2.46 -12.69
N ARG A 39 1.68 2.49 -12.63
CA ARG A 39 0.77 1.46 -13.16
C ARG A 39 -0.43 2.13 -13.82
N ALA A 40 -0.19 2.83 -14.94
CA ALA A 40 -1.19 3.61 -15.67
C ALA A 40 -2.37 2.77 -16.23
N TYR A 41 -2.20 1.44 -16.33
CA TYR A 41 -3.23 0.51 -16.82
C TYR A 41 -3.91 -0.31 -15.71
N ALA A 42 -3.62 -0.05 -14.43
CA ALA A 42 -4.47 -0.53 -13.35
C ALA A 42 -5.79 0.24 -13.37
N GLU A 43 -6.87 -0.33 -12.84
CA GLU A 43 -8.15 0.37 -12.69
C GLU A 43 -7.97 1.64 -11.85
N ASN A 44 -7.08 1.56 -10.84
CA ASN A 44 -6.79 2.58 -9.85
C ASN A 44 -8.07 3.01 -9.06
N PHE A 45 -7.90 3.93 -8.14
CA PHE A 45 -8.97 4.35 -7.25
C PHE A 45 -9.42 5.76 -7.62
N SER A 46 -10.72 6.01 -7.55
CA SER A 46 -11.27 7.36 -7.47
C SER A 46 -10.89 8.03 -6.15
N GLU A 47 -11.11 9.34 -6.06
CA GLU A 47 -10.80 10.09 -4.83
C GLU A 47 -11.59 9.58 -3.63
N ASP A 48 -12.91 9.39 -3.79
CA ASP A 48 -13.80 8.92 -2.73
C ASP A 48 -13.43 7.50 -2.27
N GLU A 49 -13.22 6.58 -3.21
CA GLU A 49 -12.80 5.20 -2.90
C GLU A 49 -11.48 5.16 -2.12
N LEU A 50 -10.53 6.03 -2.48
CA LEU A 50 -9.24 6.05 -1.80
C LEU A 50 -9.37 6.62 -0.38
N VAL A 51 -10.19 7.66 -0.18
CA VAL A 51 -10.51 8.20 1.15
C VAL A 51 -11.20 7.15 2.03
N ASP A 52 -12.13 6.38 1.46
CA ASP A 52 -12.81 5.29 2.18
C ASP A 52 -11.84 4.15 2.52
N CYS A 53 -10.92 3.80 1.62
CA CYS A 53 -9.85 2.84 1.88
C CYS A 53 -8.95 3.27 3.05
N ILE A 54 -8.57 4.54 3.12
CA ILE A 54 -7.76 5.09 4.23
C ILE A 54 -8.51 4.92 5.55
N ARG A 55 -9.76 5.37 5.61
CA ARG A 55 -10.58 5.28 6.82
C ARG A 55 -10.81 3.84 7.28
N TYR A 56 -11.15 2.96 6.34
CA TYR A 56 -11.34 1.54 6.62
C TYR A 56 -10.07 0.87 7.14
N SER A 57 -8.91 1.17 6.55
CA SER A 57 -7.63 0.66 7.04
C SER A 57 -7.34 1.12 8.46
N HIS A 58 -7.50 2.41 8.74
CA HIS A 58 -7.28 2.98 10.07
C HIS A 58 -8.23 2.42 11.13
N LEU A 59 -9.49 2.15 10.76
CA LEU A 59 -10.46 1.49 11.64
C LEU A 59 -9.97 0.12 12.09
N LEU A 60 -9.23 -0.59 11.22
CA LEU A 60 -8.65 -1.90 11.49
C LEU A 60 -7.18 -1.84 11.97
N GLY A 61 -6.64 -0.66 12.27
CA GLY A 61 -5.25 -0.48 12.69
C GLY A 61 -4.23 -0.75 11.58
N ARG A 62 -4.58 -0.51 10.30
CA ARG A 62 -3.72 -0.74 9.13
C ARG A 62 -3.34 0.57 8.46
N LYS A 63 -2.19 0.57 7.75
CA LYS A 63 -1.68 1.74 7.02
C LYS A 63 -1.99 1.69 5.54
N VAL A 64 -2.01 2.86 4.90
CA VAL A 64 -2.18 3.01 3.44
C VAL A 64 -1.05 3.89 2.89
N TYR A 65 -0.39 3.40 1.83
CA TYR A 65 0.65 4.15 1.12
C TYR A 65 0.26 4.41 -0.33
N LEU A 66 0.25 5.68 -0.72
CA LEU A 66 -0.06 6.08 -2.09
C LEU A 66 1.22 6.11 -2.95
N THR A 67 1.15 5.53 -4.14
CA THR A 67 2.26 5.60 -5.08
C THR A 67 2.22 6.88 -5.90
N VAL A 68 3.25 7.73 -5.73
CA VAL A 68 3.57 8.90 -6.54
C VAL A 68 4.94 8.64 -7.18
N ASN A 69 5.08 7.49 -7.81
CA ASN A 69 6.36 6.89 -8.16
C ASN A 69 6.66 6.91 -9.67
N THR A 70 6.31 8.00 -10.32
CA THR A 70 6.75 8.35 -11.68
C THR A 70 7.53 9.65 -11.66
N LEU A 71 8.37 9.87 -12.69
CA LEU A 71 8.92 11.20 -12.96
C LEU A 71 7.78 12.12 -13.41
N VAL A 72 7.74 13.32 -12.89
CA VAL A 72 6.68 14.31 -13.13
C VAL A 72 7.21 15.40 -14.06
N LYS A 73 6.42 15.78 -15.06
CA LYS A 73 6.76 16.88 -15.95
C LYS A 73 6.41 18.22 -15.27
N GLU A 74 7.13 19.27 -15.63
CA GLU A 74 6.90 20.61 -15.11
C GLU A 74 5.42 21.03 -15.26
N SER A 75 4.81 20.73 -16.40
CA SER A 75 3.39 21.02 -16.67
C SER A 75 2.40 20.23 -15.79
N GLU A 76 2.84 19.13 -15.18
CA GLU A 76 2.01 18.28 -14.31
C GLU A 76 2.20 18.66 -12.82
N PHE A 77 3.27 19.38 -12.50
CA PHE A 77 3.71 19.63 -11.13
C PHE A 77 2.70 20.48 -10.33
N SER A 78 2.10 21.48 -10.97
CA SER A 78 1.10 22.37 -10.34
C SER A 78 -0.14 21.64 -9.84
N GLU A 79 -0.43 20.45 -10.37
CA GLU A 79 -1.61 19.67 -10.00
C GLU A 79 -1.41 18.76 -8.78
N LEU A 80 -0.15 18.61 -8.30
CA LEU A 80 0.20 17.72 -7.19
C LEU A 80 -0.47 18.11 -5.87
N TYR A 81 -0.58 19.41 -5.60
CA TYR A 81 -1.15 19.88 -4.35
C TYR A 81 -2.62 19.49 -4.21
N GLU A 82 -3.42 19.86 -5.21
CA GLU A 82 -4.86 19.56 -5.23
C GLU A 82 -5.12 18.05 -5.27
N TYR A 83 -4.27 17.31 -5.99
CA TYR A 83 -4.37 15.85 -6.05
C TYR A 83 -4.11 15.16 -4.71
N LEU A 84 -3.14 15.63 -3.91
CA LEU A 84 -2.75 15.00 -2.65
C LEU A 84 -3.57 15.49 -1.45
N MET A 85 -4.13 16.67 -1.51
CA MET A 85 -4.80 17.33 -0.40
C MET A 85 -5.97 16.51 0.20
N PRO A 86 -6.90 15.92 -0.59
CA PRO A 86 -7.99 15.12 -0.04
C PRO A 86 -7.47 13.92 0.77
N TYR A 87 -6.45 13.23 0.27
CA TYR A 87 -5.86 12.06 0.93
C TYR A 87 -5.08 12.44 2.18
N TYR A 88 -4.35 13.55 2.14
CA TYR A 88 -3.67 14.09 3.31
C TYR A 88 -4.66 14.42 4.43
N ARG A 89 -5.75 15.10 4.11
CA ARG A 89 -6.84 15.39 5.06
C ARG A 89 -7.46 14.13 5.64
N ALA A 90 -7.63 13.09 4.81
CA ALA A 90 -8.15 11.80 5.24
C ALA A 90 -7.18 11.01 6.13
N GLY A 91 -5.94 11.50 6.30
CA GLY A 91 -4.93 10.88 7.16
C GLY A 91 -3.98 9.93 6.45
N LEU A 92 -3.87 9.96 5.10
CA LEU A 92 -2.95 9.08 4.34
C LEU A 92 -1.58 8.97 5.04
N ASP A 93 -1.13 7.75 5.29
CA ASP A 93 0.06 7.50 6.10
C ASP A 93 1.35 7.92 5.41
N GLY A 94 1.51 7.56 4.14
CA GLY A 94 2.73 7.89 3.42
C GLY A 94 2.59 7.79 1.92
N VAL A 95 3.64 8.25 1.24
CA VAL A 95 3.77 8.23 -0.22
C VAL A 95 5.06 7.55 -0.65
N ILE A 96 4.98 6.76 -1.74
CA ILE A 96 6.12 6.10 -2.35
C ILE A 96 6.54 6.91 -3.57
N ILE A 97 7.71 7.55 -3.54
CA ILE A 97 8.11 8.60 -4.46
C ILE A 97 9.35 8.21 -5.27
N GLN A 98 9.39 8.59 -6.54
CA GLN A 98 10.57 8.47 -7.42
C GLN A 98 11.24 9.83 -7.68
N ASP A 99 10.48 10.87 -7.94
CA ASP A 99 10.94 12.18 -8.39
C ASP A 99 11.42 13.03 -7.21
N MET A 100 12.64 13.57 -7.29
CA MET A 100 13.21 14.36 -6.19
C MET A 100 12.57 15.74 -6.03
N GLY A 101 12.06 16.34 -7.12
CA GLY A 101 11.29 17.59 -7.05
C GLY A 101 9.96 17.39 -6.32
N VAL A 102 9.26 16.29 -6.68
CA VAL A 102 8.04 15.85 -5.98
C VAL A 102 8.32 15.50 -4.53
N PHE A 103 9.46 14.87 -4.25
CA PHE A 103 9.88 14.53 -2.89
C PHE A 103 10.02 15.80 -2.01
N ALA A 104 10.78 16.79 -2.49
CA ALA A 104 10.97 18.04 -1.79
C ALA A 104 9.62 18.77 -1.59
N PHE A 105 8.81 18.84 -2.64
CA PHE A 105 7.48 19.45 -2.57
C PHE A 105 6.58 18.81 -1.52
N ILE A 106 6.47 17.47 -1.51
CA ILE A 106 5.59 16.76 -0.55
C ILE A 106 6.11 16.93 0.89
N ARG A 107 7.43 16.87 1.10
CA ARG A 107 8.03 17.14 2.41
C ARG A 107 7.59 18.47 2.99
N ASP A 108 7.61 19.50 2.15
CA ASP A 108 7.37 20.90 2.59
C ASP A 108 5.86 21.19 2.67
N ALA A 109 5.05 20.69 1.74
CA ALA A 109 3.61 20.92 1.68
C ALA A 109 2.78 20.02 2.63
N PHE A 110 3.28 18.81 2.94
CA PHE A 110 2.56 17.79 3.70
C PHE A 110 3.43 17.17 4.80
N PRO A 111 3.84 17.93 5.82
CA PRO A 111 4.91 17.55 6.76
C PRO A 111 4.59 16.34 7.65
N GLN A 112 3.34 15.90 7.73
CA GLN A 112 2.94 14.73 8.52
C GLN A 112 2.83 13.46 7.67
N MET A 113 3.19 13.50 6.39
CA MET A 113 3.14 12.35 5.48
C MET A 113 4.49 11.64 5.48
N GLU A 114 4.50 10.32 5.69
CA GLU A 114 5.72 9.52 5.59
C GLU A 114 6.23 9.52 4.14
N LEU A 115 7.54 9.75 3.95
CA LEU A 115 8.18 9.75 2.63
C LEU A 115 9.00 8.48 2.44
N HIS A 116 8.58 7.64 1.49
CA HIS A 116 9.25 6.40 1.16
C HIS A 116 9.97 6.52 -0.20
N GLY A 117 11.29 6.35 -0.20
CA GLY A 117 12.05 6.31 -1.46
C GLY A 117 11.71 5.07 -2.27
N SER A 118 11.15 5.26 -3.47
CA SER A 118 10.73 4.17 -4.36
C SER A 118 11.92 3.35 -4.85
N THR A 119 11.71 2.05 -5.10
CA THR A 119 12.68 1.21 -5.82
C THR A 119 13.08 1.79 -7.19
N GLN A 120 12.23 2.62 -7.78
CA GLN A 120 12.52 3.31 -9.04
C GLN A 120 13.55 4.44 -8.92
N MET A 121 13.93 4.84 -7.70
CA MET A 121 15.07 5.74 -7.45
C MET A 121 16.43 5.03 -7.60
N THR A 122 16.44 3.71 -7.76
CA THR A 122 17.63 2.89 -7.99
C THR A 122 18.65 3.01 -6.86
N ILE A 123 18.18 2.91 -5.62
CA ILE A 123 19.09 2.92 -4.46
C ILE A 123 19.79 1.57 -4.37
N THR A 124 21.10 1.57 -4.65
CA THR A 124 21.95 0.37 -4.73
C THR A 124 22.99 0.29 -3.60
N GLY A 125 22.94 1.16 -2.62
CA GLY A 125 23.89 1.15 -1.50
C GLY A 125 23.59 2.19 -0.44
N GLU A 126 24.43 2.21 0.59
CA GLU A 126 24.29 3.05 1.79
C GLU A 126 24.32 4.56 1.48
N TYR A 127 25.10 5.00 0.51
CA TYR A 127 25.23 6.43 0.17
C TYR A 127 23.93 7.02 -0.36
N GLY A 128 23.24 6.30 -1.24
CA GLY A 128 21.94 6.71 -1.77
C GLY A 128 20.86 6.73 -0.67
N ALA A 129 20.87 5.73 0.19
CA ALA A 129 19.94 5.65 1.31
C ALA A 129 20.21 6.77 2.33
N GLU A 130 21.47 7.04 2.67
CA GLU A 130 21.86 8.13 3.57
C GLU A 130 21.49 9.52 2.99
N PHE A 131 21.64 9.70 1.67
CA PHE A 131 21.17 10.91 1.00
C PHE A 131 19.67 11.11 1.18
N LEU A 132 18.85 10.08 0.91
CA LEU A 132 17.40 10.16 1.10
C LEU A 132 17.01 10.42 2.55
N LYS A 133 17.70 9.80 3.50
CA LYS A 133 17.51 10.06 4.94
C LYS A 133 17.72 11.53 5.27
N LYS A 134 18.80 12.15 4.78
CA LYS A 134 19.08 13.57 4.97
C LYS A 134 18.02 14.49 4.32
N GLN A 135 17.37 14.01 3.24
CA GLN A 135 16.25 14.71 2.62
C GLN A 135 14.93 14.56 3.40
N GLY A 136 14.85 13.66 4.40
CA GLY A 136 13.65 13.44 5.21
C GLY A 136 12.88 12.16 4.90
N ALA A 137 13.44 11.24 4.09
CA ALA A 137 12.84 9.92 3.93
C ALA A 137 12.90 9.13 5.25
N CYS A 138 11.80 8.49 5.63
CA CYS A 138 11.77 7.54 6.76
C CYS A 138 12.05 6.10 6.31
N ARG A 139 11.78 5.76 5.05
CA ARG A 139 11.89 4.43 4.49
C ARG A 139 12.52 4.47 3.09
N VAL A 140 13.30 3.45 2.77
CA VAL A 140 13.84 3.22 1.42
C VAL A 140 13.43 1.84 0.91
N VAL A 141 13.03 1.79 -0.37
CA VAL A 141 12.85 0.55 -1.11
C VAL A 141 14.05 0.36 -2.02
N PRO A 142 15.08 -0.42 -1.61
CA PRO A 142 16.27 -0.60 -2.43
C PRO A 142 15.96 -1.20 -3.80
N ALA A 143 16.88 -1.07 -4.73
CA ALA A 143 16.81 -1.78 -6.00
C ALA A 143 16.71 -3.29 -5.75
N ARG A 144 15.92 -4.01 -6.54
CA ARG A 144 15.68 -5.46 -6.37
C ARG A 144 16.92 -6.32 -6.62
N GLU A 145 17.92 -5.71 -7.20
CA GLU A 145 19.17 -6.32 -7.63
C GLU A 145 20.20 -6.46 -6.50
N LEU A 146 19.86 -6.00 -5.28
CA LEU A 146 20.75 -6.10 -4.12
C LEU A 146 20.70 -7.48 -3.48
N SER A 147 21.86 -7.92 -3.02
CA SER A 147 22.01 -9.07 -2.13
C SER A 147 21.54 -8.75 -0.70
N LEU A 148 21.34 -9.79 0.06
CA LEU A 148 20.92 -9.66 1.47
C LEU A 148 22.01 -9.00 2.33
N GLU A 149 23.30 -9.20 1.98
CA GLU A 149 24.43 -8.57 2.63
C GLU A 149 24.45 -7.05 2.40
N GLU A 150 24.23 -6.60 1.16
CA GLU A 150 24.13 -5.18 0.81
C GLU A 150 22.95 -4.52 1.52
N ILE A 151 21.80 -5.22 1.64
CA ILE A 151 20.63 -4.73 2.37
C ILE A 151 20.93 -4.56 3.87
N ARG A 152 21.60 -5.55 4.49
CA ARG A 152 22.06 -5.44 5.89
C ARG A 152 22.96 -4.24 6.08
N ARG A 153 23.92 -4.03 5.20
CA ARG A 153 24.84 -2.90 5.25
C ARG A 153 24.10 -1.55 5.20
N ILE A 154 23.12 -1.41 4.29
CA ILE A 154 22.27 -0.20 4.26
C ILE A 154 21.59 0.00 5.61
N LYS A 155 21.01 -1.06 6.18
CA LYS A 155 20.33 -1.00 7.49
C LYS A 155 21.26 -0.60 8.62
N GLU A 156 22.43 -1.22 8.70
CA GLU A 156 23.42 -0.98 9.76
C GLU A 156 23.97 0.45 9.70
N VAL A 157 24.31 0.93 8.51
CA VAL A 157 24.90 2.26 8.32
C VAL A 157 23.88 3.36 8.52
N THR A 158 22.67 3.20 7.96
CA THR A 158 21.69 4.30 7.94
C THR A 158 20.67 4.26 9.08
N GLY A 159 20.38 3.08 9.61
CA GLY A 159 19.29 2.87 10.57
C GLY A 159 17.88 3.12 10.00
N MET A 160 17.75 3.41 8.70
CA MET A 160 16.45 3.65 8.05
C MET A 160 15.55 2.42 8.06
N GLU A 161 14.25 2.62 7.90
CA GLU A 161 13.35 1.51 7.56
C GLU A 161 13.66 1.02 6.14
N ILE A 162 13.80 -0.30 6.00
CA ILE A 162 14.06 -0.98 4.73
C ILE A 162 12.83 -1.77 4.31
N GLU A 163 12.35 -1.51 3.10
CA GLU A 163 11.25 -2.24 2.48
C GLU A 163 11.78 -3.05 1.30
N CYS A 164 11.57 -4.37 1.30
CA CYS A 164 12.04 -5.25 0.25
C CYS A 164 10.92 -6.07 -0.38
N PHE A 165 11.03 -6.33 -1.68
CA PHE A 165 10.10 -7.24 -2.37
C PHE A 165 10.35 -8.68 -1.94
N ILE A 166 9.26 -9.43 -1.72
CA ILE A 166 9.30 -10.82 -1.30
C ILE A 166 8.60 -11.76 -2.29
N HIS A 167 7.72 -11.23 -3.15
CA HIS A 167 6.93 -12.04 -4.07
C HIS A 167 6.53 -11.25 -5.31
N GLY A 168 6.44 -11.94 -6.45
CA GLY A 168 5.87 -11.45 -7.69
C GLY A 168 6.88 -11.25 -8.82
N ALA A 169 6.47 -10.52 -9.85
CA ALA A 169 7.25 -10.38 -11.08
C ALA A 169 8.55 -9.60 -10.89
N MET A 170 9.63 -10.12 -11.50
CA MET A 170 10.96 -9.48 -11.54
C MET A 170 11.16 -8.72 -12.85
N CYS A 171 11.91 -7.61 -12.78
CA CYS A 171 12.40 -6.89 -13.96
C CYS A 171 13.81 -7.36 -14.34
N TYR A 172 14.09 -7.47 -15.64
CA TYR A 172 15.43 -7.83 -16.14
C TYR A 172 16.45 -6.71 -15.96
N CYS A 173 16.01 -5.47 -16.17
CA CYS A 173 16.85 -4.28 -16.00
C CYS A 173 16.82 -3.80 -14.56
N TYR A 174 17.84 -3.06 -14.14
CA TYR A 174 17.83 -2.35 -12.87
C TYR A 174 16.54 -1.54 -12.68
N SER A 175 15.99 -1.60 -11.49
CA SER A 175 14.75 -0.93 -11.12
C SER A 175 14.81 0.57 -11.44
N GLY A 176 13.82 1.09 -12.18
CA GLY A 176 13.78 2.50 -12.58
C GLY A 176 14.65 2.90 -13.78
N GLN A 177 15.53 2.02 -14.30
CA GLN A 177 16.50 2.34 -15.36
C GLN A 177 16.13 1.77 -16.73
N CYS A 178 14.98 1.07 -16.86
CA CYS A 178 14.63 0.39 -18.10
C CYS A 178 14.05 1.34 -19.14
N LEU A 179 14.72 1.45 -20.28
CA LEU A 179 14.26 2.19 -21.47
C LEU A 179 13.74 1.27 -22.59
N PHE A 180 13.77 -0.05 -22.41
CA PHE A 180 13.52 -1.01 -23.46
C PHE A 180 12.14 -0.84 -24.11
N SER A 181 11.09 -0.71 -23.29
CA SER A 181 9.72 -0.47 -23.79
C SER A 181 9.56 0.90 -24.48
N SER A 182 10.32 1.90 -24.05
CA SER A 182 10.32 3.24 -24.68
C SER A 182 10.97 3.19 -26.05
N ILE A 183 12.11 2.50 -26.18
CA ILE A 183 12.87 2.40 -27.45
C ILE A 183 12.09 1.60 -28.49
N LEU A 184 11.51 0.45 -28.12
CA LEU A 184 10.81 -0.42 -29.07
C LEU A 184 9.40 0.08 -29.47
N GLY A 185 8.70 0.78 -28.59
CA GLY A 185 7.30 1.08 -28.83
C GLY A 185 6.81 2.42 -28.26
N GLY A 186 7.70 3.35 -27.91
CA GLY A 186 7.35 4.67 -27.39
C GLY A 186 6.61 4.64 -26.04
N ARG A 187 6.57 3.48 -25.34
CA ARG A 187 5.84 3.27 -24.09
C ARG A 187 6.78 3.26 -22.91
N SER A 188 6.84 4.37 -22.16
CA SER A 188 7.71 4.48 -21.00
C SER A 188 7.31 3.54 -19.86
N GLY A 189 8.18 2.58 -19.52
CA GLY A 189 8.03 1.72 -18.36
C GLY A 189 8.11 2.50 -17.05
N ASN A 190 8.94 3.53 -17.00
CA ASN A 190 9.12 4.39 -15.82
C ASN A 190 7.92 5.33 -15.57
N ARG A 191 7.03 5.46 -16.55
CA ARG A 191 5.74 6.17 -16.43
C ARG A 191 4.54 5.21 -16.47
N GLY A 192 4.75 3.97 -16.04
CA GLY A 192 3.67 2.98 -15.85
C GLY A 192 3.15 2.33 -17.12
N ARG A 193 3.77 2.52 -18.29
CA ARG A 193 3.26 2.06 -19.59
C ARG A 193 4.11 0.93 -20.20
N CYS A 194 4.83 0.15 -19.39
CA CYS A 194 5.68 -0.93 -19.85
C CYS A 194 4.91 -1.98 -20.66
N ALA A 195 5.35 -2.24 -21.92
CA ALA A 195 4.81 -3.28 -22.78
C ALA A 195 5.43 -4.67 -22.51
N GLN A 196 6.32 -4.79 -21.53
CA GLN A 196 7.01 -6.02 -21.16
C GLN A 196 7.82 -6.68 -22.31
N PRO A 197 8.61 -5.93 -23.11
CA PRO A 197 9.35 -6.52 -24.23
C PRO A 197 10.33 -7.59 -23.76
N CYS A 198 10.86 -7.54 -22.54
CA CYS A 198 11.69 -8.60 -21.97
C CYS A 198 10.98 -9.96 -21.79
N ARG A 199 9.67 -10.01 -21.99
CA ARG A 199 8.85 -11.25 -21.92
C ARG A 199 8.52 -11.83 -23.29
N LEU A 200 9.00 -11.20 -24.36
CA LEU A 200 8.83 -11.69 -25.73
C LEU A 200 9.92 -12.69 -26.10
N PRO A 201 9.67 -13.56 -27.10
CA PRO A 201 10.69 -14.44 -27.62
C PRO A 201 11.71 -13.67 -28.49
N TYR A 202 12.96 -14.11 -28.44
CA TYR A 202 14.07 -13.56 -29.22
C TYR A 202 14.88 -14.66 -29.85
N THR A 203 15.40 -14.40 -31.04
CA THR A 203 16.40 -15.25 -31.70
C THR A 203 17.80 -14.70 -31.38
N VAL A 204 18.69 -15.53 -30.88
CA VAL A 204 20.04 -15.15 -30.44
C VAL A 204 21.10 -15.90 -31.25
N GLY A 205 22.08 -15.20 -31.78
CA GLY A 205 23.28 -15.79 -32.41
C GLY A 205 23.02 -16.59 -33.69
N GLY A 206 21.99 -16.21 -34.48
CA GLY A 206 21.65 -16.91 -35.71
C GLY A 206 20.95 -18.27 -35.50
N ASN A 207 20.70 -18.67 -34.27
CA ASN A 207 19.90 -19.84 -33.97
C ASN A 207 18.43 -19.57 -34.33
N ARG A 208 17.82 -20.42 -35.16
CA ARG A 208 16.43 -20.26 -35.60
C ARG A 208 15.38 -20.56 -34.51
N ARG A 209 15.81 -21.09 -33.35
CA ARG A 209 14.91 -21.40 -32.24
C ARG A 209 14.68 -20.13 -31.41
N GLU A 210 13.46 -19.68 -31.32
CA GLU A 210 13.05 -18.62 -30.41
C GLU A 210 13.19 -19.08 -28.96
N CYS A 211 13.68 -18.22 -28.11
CA CYS A 211 13.76 -18.42 -26.65
C CYS A 211 13.47 -17.12 -25.91
N TYR A 212 13.34 -17.18 -24.58
CA TYR A 212 12.98 -16.03 -23.73
C TYR A 212 14.16 -15.60 -22.84
N PRO A 213 15.29 -15.16 -23.41
CA PRO A 213 16.54 -14.95 -22.68
C PRO A 213 16.49 -13.78 -21.68
N LEU A 214 15.50 -12.91 -21.80
CA LEU A 214 15.32 -11.74 -20.92
C LEU A 214 14.15 -11.94 -19.92
N SER A 215 13.47 -13.09 -19.95
CA SER A 215 12.33 -13.36 -19.09
C SER A 215 12.78 -13.95 -17.76
N LEU A 216 12.89 -13.11 -16.72
CA LEU A 216 13.17 -13.58 -15.36
C LEU A 216 11.99 -14.42 -14.81
N LYS A 217 12.33 -15.43 -14.03
CA LYS A 217 11.40 -16.17 -13.17
C LYS A 217 10.80 -15.25 -12.13
N ASP A 218 9.60 -15.57 -11.65
CA ASP A 218 8.96 -14.76 -10.63
C ASP A 218 9.58 -15.01 -9.24
N MET A 219 9.66 -13.96 -8.44
CA MET A 219 10.19 -14.01 -7.09
C MET A 219 9.21 -14.70 -6.13
N CYS A 220 9.70 -15.59 -5.29
CA CYS A 220 8.96 -16.20 -4.20
C CYS A 220 9.93 -16.59 -3.08
N THR A 221 9.97 -15.81 -2.02
CA THR A 221 10.92 -15.95 -0.91
C THR A 221 10.26 -16.50 0.36
N ILE A 222 9.18 -17.26 0.21
CA ILE A 222 8.40 -17.77 1.36
C ILE A 222 9.26 -18.62 2.33
N GLU A 223 10.25 -19.33 1.79
CA GLU A 223 11.16 -20.16 2.57
C GLU A 223 12.26 -19.34 3.27
N ASN A 224 12.48 -18.09 2.83
CA ASN A 224 13.52 -17.20 3.34
C ASN A 224 13.01 -16.21 4.41
N ILE A 225 11.75 -16.29 4.83
CA ILE A 225 11.16 -15.36 5.81
C ILE A 225 12.06 -15.14 7.04
N PRO A 226 12.60 -16.18 7.71
CA PRO A 226 13.48 -16.00 8.88
C PRO A 226 14.71 -15.15 8.54
N GLU A 227 15.39 -15.49 7.46
CA GLU A 227 16.62 -14.84 7.04
C GLU A 227 16.40 -13.37 6.64
N LEU A 228 15.27 -13.07 5.98
CA LEU A 228 14.89 -11.71 5.62
C LEU A 228 14.60 -10.85 6.85
N ILE A 229 13.93 -11.42 7.86
CA ILE A 229 13.67 -10.74 9.14
C ILE A 229 14.99 -10.50 9.88
N ASP A 230 15.89 -11.49 9.92
CA ASP A 230 17.20 -11.40 10.58
C ASP A 230 18.13 -10.43 9.86
N ALA A 231 17.96 -10.23 8.54
CA ALA A 231 18.67 -9.22 7.77
C ALA A 231 18.27 -7.78 8.12
N GLY A 232 17.24 -7.61 8.92
CA GLY A 232 16.83 -6.29 9.36
C GLY A 232 15.81 -5.59 8.46
N ILE A 233 15.17 -6.29 7.52
CA ILE A 233 14.11 -5.74 6.68
C ILE A 233 12.89 -5.41 7.55
N ASP A 234 12.33 -4.21 7.40
CA ASP A 234 11.21 -3.70 8.22
C ASP A 234 9.86 -3.93 7.56
N SER A 235 9.81 -3.99 6.22
CA SER A 235 8.58 -4.18 5.46
C SER A 235 8.77 -5.16 4.30
N PHE A 236 7.90 -6.13 4.23
CA PHE A 236 7.83 -7.17 3.19
C PHE A 236 6.79 -6.80 2.14
N LYS A 237 7.25 -6.44 0.94
CA LYS A 237 6.40 -5.97 -0.15
C LYS A 237 6.07 -7.06 -1.15
N ILE A 238 4.79 -7.26 -1.41
CA ILE A 238 4.29 -8.11 -2.49
C ILE A 238 4.13 -7.26 -3.75
N GLU A 239 4.77 -7.63 -4.88
CA GLU A 239 4.51 -6.97 -6.18
C GLU A 239 3.20 -7.49 -6.78
N GLY A 240 2.33 -6.61 -7.30
CA GLY A 240 1.15 -7.12 -7.95
C GLY A 240 -0.05 -6.19 -8.13
N ARG A 241 0.09 -4.85 -8.17
CA ARG A 241 -1.05 -3.93 -8.37
C ARG A 241 -1.89 -4.16 -9.64
N MET A 242 -1.31 -4.83 -10.66
CA MET A 242 -2.03 -5.21 -11.89
C MET A 242 -2.53 -6.66 -11.85
N LYS A 243 -2.49 -7.30 -10.70
CA LYS A 243 -2.97 -8.67 -10.53
C LYS A 243 -4.41 -8.68 -10.03
N LYS A 244 -5.08 -9.83 -10.21
CA LYS A 244 -6.45 -10.02 -9.74
C LYS A 244 -6.56 -9.97 -8.22
N PRO A 245 -7.74 -9.70 -7.66
CA PRO A 245 -7.98 -9.66 -6.21
C PRO A 245 -7.56 -10.94 -5.48
N GLU A 246 -7.79 -12.11 -6.09
CA GLU A 246 -7.41 -13.41 -5.53
C GLU A 246 -5.90 -13.54 -5.31
N TYR A 247 -5.10 -12.91 -6.18
CA TYR A 247 -3.65 -12.86 -6.01
C TYR A 247 -3.28 -12.02 -4.79
N ALA A 248 -3.82 -10.82 -4.68
CA ALA A 248 -3.52 -9.92 -3.56
C ALA A 248 -3.88 -10.58 -2.22
N ALA A 249 -5.10 -11.14 -2.11
CA ALA A 249 -5.56 -11.81 -0.91
C ALA A 249 -4.81 -13.12 -0.63
N GLY A 250 -4.69 -13.99 -1.63
CA GLY A 250 -4.12 -15.32 -1.44
C GLY A 250 -2.64 -15.32 -1.11
N VAL A 251 -1.84 -14.48 -1.80
CA VAL A 251 -0.41 -14.32 -1.49
C VAL A 251 -0.23 -13.71 -0.10
N THR A 252 -0.98 -12.65 0.22
CA THR A 252 -0.94 -12.02 1.55
C THR A 252 -1.26 -13.02 2.65
N ALA A 253 -2.31 -13.81 2.51
CA ALA A 253 -2.72 -14.81 3.51
C ALA A 253 -1.63 -15.85 3.77
N VAL A 254 -0.95 -16.34 2.72
CA VAL A 254 0.13 -17.31 2.87
C VAL A 254 1.33 -16.69 3.58
N TYR A 255 1.78 -15.51 3.16
CA TYR A 255 2.90 -14.83 3.83
C TYR A 255 2.57 -14.47 5.27
N ARG A 256 1.36 -13.97 5.55
CA ARG A 256 0.91 -13.67 6.92
C ARG A 256 1.01 -14.89 7.83
N LYS A 257 0.49 -16.04 7.37
CA LYS A 257 0.56 -17.31 8.10
C LYS A 257 1.99 -17.67 8.52
N TYR A 258 2.96 -17.51 7.63
CA TYR A 258 4.35 -17.92 7.91
C TYR A 258 5.15 -16.86 8.66
N ILE A 259 4.83 -15.58 8.49
CA ILE A 259 5.38 -14.50 9.34
C ILE A 259 4.91 -14.71 10.79
N ASP A 260 3.62 -14.99 11.01
CA ASP A 260 3.09 -15.20 12.36
C ASP A 260 3.72 -16.44 13.01
N LYS A 261 3.83 -17.55 12.28
CA LYS A 261 4.53 -18.76 12.78
C LYS A 261 5.96 -18.49 13.21
N TYR A 262 6.71 -17.66 12.47
CA TYR A 262 8.07 -17.29 12.84
C TYR A 262 8.10 -16.54 14.18
N TYR A 263 7.16 -15.61 14.40
CA TYR A 263 7.10 -14.86 15.65
C TYR A 263 6.50 -15.65 16.82
N GLU A 264 5.64 -16.64 16.56
CA GLU A 264 5.12 -17.55 17.60
C GLU A 264 6.21 -18.49 18.13
N LYS A 265 7.14 -18.92 17.25
CA LYS A 265 8.18 -19.90 17.58
C LYS A 265 9.55 -19.46 17.03
N PRO A 266 10.16 -18.41 17.62
CA PRO A 266 11.45 -17.91 17.16
C PRO A 266 12.54 -18.98 17.29
N GLY A 267 13.33 -19.15 16.22
CA GLY A 267 14.43 -20.11 16.18
C GLY A 267 14.04 -21.54 15.76
N GLU A 268 12.75 -21.88 15.65
CA GLU A 268 12.34 -23.12 15.02
C GLU A 268 12.48 -23.03 13.49
N LYS A 269 12.83 -24.18 12.88
CA LYS A 269 12.90 -24.26 11.40
C LYS A 269 11.51 -24.09 10.80
N LEU A 270 11.36 -23.11 9.91
CA LEU A 270 10.11 -22.84 9.23
C LEU A 270 9.89 -23.87 8.11
N PHE A 271 8.83 -24.68 8.23
CA PHE A 271 8.40 -25.61 7.17
C PHE A 271 7.19 -25.06 6.45
N ILE A 272 7.32 -24.92 5.13
CA ILE A 272 6.23 -24.51 4.24
C ILE A 272 5.48 -25.75 3.77
N SER A 273 4.17 -25.79 3.96
CA SER A 273 3.36 -26.93 3.52
C SER A 273 3.28 -27.04 2.00
N GLY A 274 3.18 -28.26 1.47
CA GLY A 274 2.99 -28.49 0.04
C GLY A 274 1.73 -27.83 -0.50
N GLU A 275 0.66 -27.77 0.30
CA GLU A 275 -0.58 -27.09 -0.04
C GLU A 275 -0.38 -25.57 -0.23
N ASP A 276 0.35 -24.90 0.67
CA ASP A 276 0.61 -23.46 0.54
C ASP A 276 1.55 -23.16 -0.62
N LEU A 277 2.53 -24.05 -0.89
CA LEU A 277 3.37 -23.93 -2.09
C LEU A 277 2.55 -24.11 -3.38
N HIS A 278 1.61 -25.06 -3.39
CA HIS A 278 0.68 -25.25 -4.50
C HIS A 278 -0.23 -24.02 -4.67
N ARG A 279 -0.81 -23.50 -3.58
CA ARG A 279 -1.63 -22.29 -3.58
C ARG A 279 -0.89 -21.10 -4.18
N LEU A 280 0.36 -20.84 -3.76
CA LEU A 280 1.19 -19.80 -4.35
C LEU A 280 1.45 -20.03 -5.85
N SER A 281 1.64 -21.29 -6.27
CA SER A 281 1.88 -21.61 -7.68
C SER A 281 0.64 -21.38 -8.57
N CYS A 282 -0.57 -21.54 -8.02
CA CYS A 282 -1.84 -21.25 -8.71
C CYS A 282 -2.15 -19.74 -8.81
N LEU A 283 -1.41 -18.89 -8.06
CA LEU A 283 -1.64 -17.46 -7.99
C LEU A 283 -0.73 -16.68 -8.96
N TYR A 284 -0.90 -16.93 -10.26
CA TYR A 284 -0.31 -16.13 -11.35
C TYR A 284 1.22 -16.04 -11.33
N ILE A 285 1.91 -17.10 -10.92
CA ILE A 285 3.36 -17.27 -11.11
C ILE A 285 3.64 -17.70 -12.54
N ARG A 286 4.61 -17.06 -13.20
CA ARG A 286 5.10 -17.49 -14.50
C ARG A 286 5.99 -18.71 -14.36
N SER A 287 5.54 -19.82 -14.84
CA SER A 287 6.22 -21.13 -14.98
C SER A 287 7.19 -21.56 -13.87
N GLU A 288 8.04 -20.70 -13.32
CA GLU A 288 9.08 -21.03 -12.36
C GLU A 288 9.30 -19.92 -11.33
N ARG A 289 9.78 -20.30 -10.13
CA ARG A 289 10.05 -19.43 -8.99
C ARG A 289 11.54 -19.31 -8.71
N GLN A 290 11.96 -18.20 -8.08
CA GLN A 290 13.31 -17.96 -7.61
C GLN A 290 13.32 -17.02 -6.39
N ASN A 291 14.46 -16.93 -5.68
CA ASN A 291 14.63 -16.09 -4.50
C ASN A 291 15.11 -14.65 -4.81
N GLY A 292 15.03 -14.21 -6.07
CA GLY A 292 15.57 -12.92 -6.49
C GLY A 292 17.10 -12.89 -6.45
N TYR A 293 17.65 -11.74 -6.11
CA TYR A 293 19.10 -11.52 -6.03
C TYR A 293 19.65 -11.70 -4.60
N TYR A 294 18.86 -12.10 -3.64
CA TYR A 294 19.26 -12.14 -2.23
C TYR A 294 20.51 -12.98 -1.95
N HIS A 295 20.71 -14.06 -2.70
CA HIS A 295 21.86 -14.98 -2.55
C HIS A 295 22.78 -15.02 -3.75
N LYS A 296 22.42 -14.37 -4.86
CA LYS A 296 23.16 -14.50 -6.10
C LYS A 296 22.96 -13.32 -7.03
N HIS A 297 24.04 -12.73 -7.47
CA HIS A 297 24.05 -11.74 -8.53
C HIS A 297 24.19 -12.42 -9.88
N ASN A 298 23.13 -12.40 -10.67
CA ASN A 298 23.03 -12.90 -12.03
C ASN A 298 23.25 -14.43 -12.18
N GLY A 299 22.64 -15.00 -13.18
CA GLY A 299 22.80 -16.40 -13.55
C GLY A 299 21.72 -16.84 -14.53
N LYS A 300 22.07 -17.79 -15.39
CA LYS A 300 21.12 -18.35 -16.38
C LYS A 300 19.91 -19.02 -15.75
N GLU A 301 20.02 -19.48 -14.51
CA GLU A 301 18.91 -20.07 -13.74
C GLU A 301 17.88 -19.05 -13.27
N MET A 302 18.18 -17.76 -13.33
CA MET A 302 17.23 -16.69 -13.03
C MET A 302 16.25 -16.42 -14.16
N VAL A 303 16.56 -16.85 -15.38
CA VAL A 303 15.70 -16.68 -16.55
C VAL A 303 14.97 -17.97 -16.90
N THR A 304 13.80 -17.85 -17.51
CA THR A 304 13.14 -18.98 -18.17
C THR A 304 13.36 -18.87 -19.66
N LEU A 305 13.97 -19.90 -20.25
CA LEU A 305 14.16 -19.99 -21.70
C LEU A 305 12.94 -20.54 -22.44
N ASN A 306 12.01 -21.12 -21.70
CA ASN A 306 10.74 -21.61 -22.22
C ASN A 306 9.69 -20.51 -22.24
N ASN A 307 8.55 -20.76 -22.88
CA ASN A 307 7.44 -19.81 -22.89
C ASN A 307 7.07 -19.44 -21.43
N PRO A 308 7.11 -18.14 -21.05
CA PRO A 308 6.80 -17.69 -19.70
C PRO A 308 5.29 -17.63 -19.43
N ALA A 309 4.54 -18.60 -19.90
CA ALA A 309 3.12 -18.74 -19.61
C ALA A 309 2.91 -18.90 -18.09
N TYR A 310 1.79 -18.42 -17.61
CA TYR A 310 1.39 -18.70 -16.22
C TYR A 310 1.17 -20.19 -16.00
N SER A 311 1.55 -20.68 -14.83
CA SER A 311 1.51 -22.11 -14.47
C SER A 311 0.09 -22.72 -14.36
N GLY A 312 -0.93 -21.97 -14.76
CA GLY A 312 -2.33 -22.35 -14.63
C GLY A 312 -2.95 -21.82 -13.32
N SER A 313 -4.28 -21.82 -13.29
CA SER A 313 -5.06 -21.53 -12.10
C SER A 313 -5.82 -22.78 -11.68
N ASP A 314 -5.84 -23.05 -10.39
CA ASP A 314 -6.75 -24.02 -9.79
C ASP A 314 -8.00 -23.28 -9.34
N GLU A 315 -9.12 -23.50 -10.02
CA GLU A 315 -10.36 -22.76 -9.73
C GLU A 315 -10.90 -23.06 -8.33
N GLN A 316 -10.65 -24.23 -7.78
CA GLN A 316 -11.05 -24.58 -6.42
C GLN A 316 -10.26 -23.73 -5.40
N VAL A 317 -8.96 -23.54 -5.62
CA VAL A 317 -8.12 -22.66 -4.80
C VAL A 317 -8.56 -21.22 -4.91
N LEU A 318 -8.89 -20.75 -6.12
CA LEU A 318 -9.36 -19.37 -6.32
C LEU A 318 -10.70 -19.14 -5.62
N GLU A 319 -11.66 -20.08 -5.72
CA GLU A 319 -12.95 -19.94 -5.07
C GLU A 319 -12.84 -19.96 -3.55
N GLN A 320 -11.99 -20.80 -2.95
CA GLN A 320 -11.70 -20.75 -1.52
C GLN A 320 -11.17 -19.38 -1.07
N ILE A 321 -10.33 -18.74 -1.90
CA ILE A 321 -9.81 -17.40 -1.59
C ILE A 321 -10.93 -16.36 -1.68
N ARG A 322 -11.79 -16.42 -2.70
CA ARG A 322 -12.95 -15.52 -2.86
C ARG A 322 -13.90 -15.62 -1.67
N GLU A 323 -14.33 -16.84 -1.34
CA GLU A 323 -15.23 -17.10 -0.21
C GLU A 323 -14.67 -16.58 1.12
N LYS A 324 -13.36 -16.76 1.32
CA LYS A 324 -12.72 -16.43 2.59
C LYS A 324 -12.40 -14.95 2.74
N TYR A 325 -11.96 -14.29 1.66
CA TYR A 325 -11.36 -12.95 1.74
C TYR A 325 -12.05 -11.89 0.88
N LEU A 326 -12.80 -12.25 -0.19
CA LEU A 326 -13.38 -11.28 -1.12
C LEU A 326 -14.89 -11.09 -0.91
N TYR A 327 -15.63 -12.17 -0.73
CA TYR A 327 -17.10 -12.10 -0.66
C TYR A 327 -17.63 -11.63 0.70
N LYS A 328 -16.81 -11.60 1.73
CA LYS A 328 -17.19 -11.17 3.07
C LYS A 328 -16.54 -9.84 3.41
N HIS A 329 -17.34 -8.86 3.74
CA HIS A 329 -16.84 -7.62 4.32
C HIS A 329 -16.55 -7.84 5.82
N LEU A 330 -15.35 -7.50 6.27
CA LEU A 330 -15.02 -7.53 7.70
C LEU A 330 -15.77 -6.39 8.39
N THR A 331 -16.55 -6.76 9.39
CA THR A 331 -17.22 -5.83 10.26
C THR A 331 -16.78 -6.04 11.69
N LEU A 332 -16.73 -4.98 12.47
CA LEU A 332 -16.37 -5.03 13.88
C LEU A 332 -17.58 -5.34 14.75
N PRO A 333 -17.43 -6.15 15.79
CA PRO A 333 -18.53 -6.43 16.74
C PRO A 333 -18.86 -5.18 17.56
N VAL A 334 -20.14 -4.81 17.66
CA VAL A 334 -20.59 -3.69 18.48
C VAL A 334 -21.68 -4.13 19.45
N GLN A 335 -21.47 -3.87 20.73
CA GLN A 335 -22.49 -4.00 21.78
C GLN A 335 -23.26 -2.69 21.92
N MET A 336 -24.59 -2.79 22.12
CA MET A 336 -25.47 -1.63 22.19
C MET A 336 -26.30 -1.61 23.46
N LYS A 337 -26.36 -0.42 24.10
CA LYS A 337 -27.30 -0.12 25.18
C LYS A 337 -28.15 1.09 24.81
N ALA A 338 -29.46 1.03 24.97
CA ALA A 338 -30.35 2.11 24.61
C ALA A 338 -31.30 2.44 25.75
N SER A 339 -31.59 3.74 25.94
CA SER A 339 -32.53 4.22 26.95
C SER A 339 -33.52 5.23 26.34
N PHE A 340 -34.81 4.90 26.39
CA PHE A 340 -35.94 5.72 25.91
C PHE A 340 -36.96 5.89 27.03
N LEU A 341 -36.61 6.71 28.05
CA LEU A 341 -37.49 6.99 29.19
C LEU A 341 -38.23 8.29 28.96
N THR A 342 -39.57 8.28 29.08
CA THR A 342 -40.42 9.45 28.88
C THR A 342 -39.97 10.64 29.72
N GLY A 343 -39.91 11.82 29.11
CA GLY A 343 -39.45 13.06 29.76
C GLY A 343 -37.92 13.20 29.84
N THR A 344 -37.14 12.20 29.45
CA THR A 344 -35.68 12.30 29.40
C THR A 344 -35.12 12.26 27.97
N VAL A 345 -33.90 12.69 27.77
CA VAL A 345 -33.23 12.58 26.45
C VAL A 345 -32.94 11.11 26.12
N ALA A 346 -33.25 10.72 24.89
CA ALA A 346 -32.87 9.39 24.40
C ALA A 346 -31.35 9.22 24.44
N LYS A 347 -30.89 8.04 24.90
CA LYS A 347 -29.45 7.71 24.97
C LYS A 347 -29.16 6.41 24.22
N LEU A 348 -28.05 6.41 23.48
CA LEU A 348 -27.52 5.23 22.84
C LEU A 348 -26.02 5.12 23.17
N THR A 349 -25.65 4.04 23.81
CA THR A 349 -24.26 3.68 24.13
C THR A 349 -23.82 2.54 23.24
N LEU A 350 -22.69 2.71 22.56
CA LEU A 350 -22.06 1.73 21.67
C LEU A 350 -20.69 1.38 22.20
N ARG A 351 -20.36 0.10 22.24
CA ARG A 351 -19.06 -0.39 22.69
C ARG A 351 -18.49 -1.38 21.68
N CYS A 352 -17.22 -1.16 21.30
CA CYS A 352 -16.40 -2.09 20.54
C CYS A 352 -15.06 -2.25 21.25
N ASP A 353 -14.72 -3.45 21.66
CA ASP A 353 -13.55 -3.74 22.51
C ASP A 353 -13.50 -2.83 23.75
N GLN A 354 -12.43 -2.04 23.88
CA GLN A 354 -12.22 -1.10 24.99
C GLN A 354 -12.80 0.30 24.71
N THR A 355 -13.28 0.54 23.48
CA THR A 355 -13.81 1.86 23.09
C THR A 355 -15.31 1.92 23.29
N GLU A 356 -15.76 2.89 24.09
CA GLU A 356 -17.16 3.16 24.34
C GLU A 356 -17.52 4.61 24.00
N VAL A 357 -18.69 4.80 23.41
CA VAL A 357 -19.27 6.11 23.11
C VAL A 357 -20.72 6.15 23.52
N THR A 358 -21.16 7.32 23.99
CA THR A 358 -22.58 7.57 24.27
C THR A 358 -23.02 8.81 23.49
N VAL A 359 -24.11 8.68 22.77
CA VAL A 359 -24.77 9.79 22.09
C VAL A 359 -26.18 10.02 22.68
N THR A 360 -26.56 11.28 22.66
CA THR A 360 -27.92 11.70 23.11
C THR A 360 -28.73 12.21 21.93
N GLY A 361 -30.00 11.91 21.94
CA GLY A 361 -31.00 12.39 20.98
C GLY A 361 -31.92 13.43 21.57
N GLU A 362 -33.13 13.57 20.99
CA GLU A 362 -34.19 14.40 21.48
C GLU A 362 -34.84 13.83 22.75
N THR A 363 -35.67 14.63 23.45
CA THR A 363 -36.42 14.18 24.59
C THR A 363 -37.52 13.18 24.14
N VAL A 364 -37.60 12.06 24.84
CA VAL A 364 -38.59 11.02 24.61
C VAL A 364 -39.96 11.55 25.06
N GLN A 365 -40.91 11.54 24.16
CA GLN A 365 -42.27 12.05 24.41
C GLN A 365 -43.19 10.94 24.96
N GLU A 366 -44.31 11.34 25.46
CA GLU A 366 -45.40 10.43 25.81
C GLU A 366 -46.22 10.07 24.56
N ALA A 367 -46.55 8.79 24.39
CA ALA A 367 -47.26 8.29 23.22
C ALA A 367 -48.74 8.70 23.26
N ALA A 368 -49.19 9.40 22.23
CA ALA A 368 -50.60 9.76 22.10
C ALA A 368 -51.50 8.60 21.61
N LYS A 369 -50.93 7.63 20.88
CA LYS A 369 -51.67 6.47 20.31
C LYS A 369 -50.95 5.14 20.50
N GLN A 370 -49.73 5.02 20.00
CA GLN A 370 -49.00 3.76 20.02
C GLN A 370 -47.56 3.98 20.54
N PRO A 371 -47.21 3.40 21.70
CA PRO A 371 -45.90 3.48 22.27
C PRO A 371 -44.89 2.63 21.44
N ILE A 372 -43.59 3.01 21.54
CA ILE A 372 -42.49 2.20 20.97
C ILE A 372 -42.27 0.98 21.86
N THR A 373 -41.95 -0.16 21.24
CA THR A 373 -41.64 -1.42 21.94
C THR A 373 -40.15 -1.73 21.86
N VAL A 374 -39.67 -2.60 22.78
CA VAL A 374 -38.31 -3.11 22.77
C VAL A 374 -37.95 -3.73 21.40
N GLU A 375 -38.89 -4.49 20.81
CA GLU A 375 -38.72 -5.14 19.50
C GLU A 375 -38.55 -4.11 18.39
N ASN A 376 -39.36 -3.03 18.37
CA ASN A 376 -39.28 -1.97 17.39
C ASN A 376 -37.92 -1.22 17.50
N ILE A 377 -37.46 -0.92 18.71
CA ILE A 377 -36.19 -0.28 18.99
C ILE A 377 -35.05 -1.20 18.52
N SER A 378 -35.05 -2.48 18.93
CA SER A 378 -34.03 -3.46 18.56
C SER A 378 -33.93 -3.63 17.04
N LYS A 379 -35.10 -3.79 16.37
CA LYS A 379 -35.16 -3.90 14.90
C LYS A 379 -34.59 -2.66 14.20
N GLN A 380 -34.85 -1.46 14.73
CA GLN A 380 -34.46 -0.21 14.11
C GLN A 380 -32.98 0.12 14.36
N LEU A 381 -32.48 -0.05 15.58
CA LEU A 381 -31.09 0.17 15.95
C LEU A 381 -30.17 -0.93 15.34
N GLY A 382 -30.67 -2.16 15.19
CA GLY A 382 -29.95 -3.29 14.60
C GLY A 382 -29.79 -3.24 13.09
N LYS A 383 -30.33 -2.21 12.41
CA LYS A 383 -30.10 -2.01 10.96
C LYS A 383 -28.68 -1.47 10.70
N LEU A 384 -27.67 -2.34 10.76
CA LEU A 384 -26.27 -2.00 10.60
C LEU A 384 -25.74 -2.22 9.16
N GLY A 385 -26.58 -2.68 8.23
CA GLY A 385 -26.19 -2.84 6.82
C GLY A 385 -25.64 -1.53 6.25
N GLY A 386 -24.50 -1.65 5.54
CA GLY A 386 -23.77 -0.50 5.01
C GLY A 386 -22.91 0.26 6.04
N SER A 387 -22.72 -0.30 7.25
CA SER A 387 -21.73 0.18 8.23
C SER A 387 -20.62 -0.85 8.42
N ASN A 388 -19.51 -0.42 9.02
CA ASN A 388 -18.37 -1.27 9.36
C ASN A 388 -18.59 -2.10 10.64
N PHE A 389 -19.84 -2.24 11.09
CA PHE A 389 -20.18 -2.90 12.36
C PHE A 389 -21.26 -3.96 12.19
N HIS A 390 -21.22 -4.98 13.04
CA HIS A 390 -22.31 -5.93 13.25
C HIS A 390 -22.64 -6.01 14.74
N LEU A 391 -23.89 -6.31 15.05
CA LEU A 391 -24.34 -6.43 16.43
C LEU A 391 -23.73 -7.68 17.08
N ASP A 392 -23.09 -7.48 18.22
CA ASP A 392 -22.57 -8.55 19.08
C ASP A 392 -23.54 -8.80 20.24
N GLY A 393 -24.20 -9.96 20.18
CA GLY A 393 -25.19 -10.34 21.18
C GLY A 393 -26.53 -9.59 21.10
N THR A 394 -27.20 -9.43 22.24
CA THR A 394 -28.46 -8.75 22.38
C THR A 394 -28.29 -7.32 22.88
N MET A 395 -29.20 -6.43 22.48
CA MET A 395 -29.21 -5.05 22.98
C MET A 395 -29.77 -4.96 24.37
N ASP A 396 -29.15 -4.16 25.25
CA ASP A 396 -29.71 -3.76 26.55
C ASP A 396 -30.62 -2.52 26.33
N ILE A 397 -31.93 -2.72 26.33
CA ILE A 397 -32.91 -1.66 26.03
C ILE A 397 -33.77 -1.37 27.25
N ARG A 398 -33.78 -0.11 27.67
CA ARG A 398 -34.71 0.43 28.69
C ARG A 398 -35.69 1.40 28.03
N VAL A 399 -36.98 1.13 28.16
CA VAL A 399 -38.06 1.94 27.57
C VAL A 399 -39.22 2.07 28.55
N SER A 400 -39.80 3.27 28.63
CA SER A 400 -41.06 3.47 29.40
C SER A 400 -42.23 2.87 28.63
N GLU A 401 -43.25 2.35 29.36
CA GLU A 401 -44.46 1.71 28.78
C GLU A 401 -45.19 2.62 27.77
N ASN A 402 -45.23 3.92 28.03
CA ASN A 402 -45.90 4.93 27.21
C ASN A 402 -44.90 5.80 26.39
N ALA A 403 -43.69 5.34 26.12
CA ALA A 403 -42.68 6.12 25.38
C ALA A 403 -43.04 6.24 23.89
N PHE A 404 -42.85 7.44 23.35
CA PHE A 404 -42.87 7.69 21.91
C PHE A 404 -41.54 8.35 21.46
N TYR A 405 -40.97 7.80 20.38
CA TYR A 405 -39.80 8.36 19.76
C TYR A 405 -39.81 8.11 18.23
N PRO A 406 -39.65 9.16 17.39
CA PRO A 406 -39.77 9.02 15.94
C PRO A 406 -38.71 8.09 15.37
N LEU A 407 -39.08 7.21 14.43
CA LEU A 407 -38.15 6.27 13.79
C LEU A 407 -37.01 7.00 13.02
N LYS A 408 -37.33 8.16 12.44
CA LYS A 408 -36.33 8.99 11.75
C LYS A 408 -35.24 9.45 12.71
N THR A 409 -35.64 10.03 13.84
CA THR A 409 -34.72 10.52 14.88
C THR A 409 -33.92 9.37 15.52
N MET A 410 -34.53 8.18 15.66
CA MET A 410 -33.82 6.97 16.11
C MET A 410 -32.72 6.54 15.13
N ASN A 411 -32.99 6.62 13.82
CA ASN A 411 -31.99 6.35 12.80
C ASN A 411 -30.83 7.38 12.81
N GLU A 412 -31.15 8.65 13.05
CA GLU A 412 -30.14 9.71 13.19
C GLU A 412 -29.25 9.47 14.41
N LEU A 413 -29.87 9.09 15.55
CA LEU A 413 -29.15 8.73 16.77
C LEU A 413 -28.19 7.56 16.55
N ARG A 414 -28.64 6.49 15.85
CA ARG A 414 -27.80 5.36 15.48
C ARG A 414 -26.63 5.79 14.60
N ARG A 415 -26.88 6.53 13.53
CA ARG A 415 -25.82 7.00 12.61
C ARG A 415 -24.80 7.86 13.34
N LYS A 416 -25.24 8.79 14.18
CA LYS A 416 -24.39 9.63 15.01
C LYS A 416 -23.51 8.79 15.94
N GLY A 417 -24.10 7.78 16.59
CA GLY A 417 -23.36 6.87 17.47
C GLY A 417 -22.29 6.07 16.74
N LEU A 418 -22.64 5.44 15.60
CA LEU A 418 -21.71 4.66 14.81
C LEU A 418 -20.55 5.52 14.26
N SER A 419 -20.85 6.72 13.75
CA SER A 419 -19.82 7.64 13.27
C SER A 419 -18.87 8.08 14.38
N LEU A 420 -19.38 8.36 15.58
CA LEU A 420 -18.55 8.73 16.73
C LEU A 420 -17.69 7.55 17.21
N LEU A 421 -18.23 6.32 17.19
CA LEU A 421 -17.48 5.12 17.55
C LEU A 421 -16.33 4.88 16.57
N GLU A 422 -16.62 5.00 15.27
CA GLU A 422 -15.60 4.87 14.21
C GLU A 422 -14.45 5.87 14.39
N GLN A 423 -14.77 7.16 14.60
CA GLN A 423 -13.78 8.20 14.86
C GLN A 423 -12.90 7.86 16.07
N LYS A 424 -13.51 7.41 17.17
CA LYS A 424 -12.76 7.06 18.38
C LYS A 424 -11.90 5.81 18.20
N LEU A 425 -12.37 4.80 17.48
CA LEU A 425 -11.60 3.60 17.18
C LEU A 425 -10.39 3.94 16.31
N ILE A 426 -10.56 4.72 15.25
CA ILE A 426 -9.46 5.20 14.40
C ILE A 426 -8.41 5.93 15.23
N THR A 427 -8.83 6.84 16.12
CA THR A 427 -7.92 7.58 17.02
C THR A 427 -7.24 6.64 18.02
N ALA A 428 -7.96 5.68 18.59
CA ALA A 428 -7.41 4.70 19.53
C ALA A 428 -6.38 3.78 18.87
N ASN A 429 -6.51 3.50 17.58
CA ASN A 429 -5.52 2.80 16.77
C ASN A 429 -4.27 3.64 16.42
N GLY A 430 -4.21 4.89 16.87
CA GLY A 430 -3.07 5.77 16.70
C GLY A 430 -3.06 6.56 15.39
N PHE A 431 -4.18 6.61 14.66
CA PHE A 431 -4.31 7.37 13.42
C PHE A 431 -5.06 8.68 13.62
N PRO A 432 -4.72 9.75 12.86
CA PRO A 432 -5.54 10.95 12.84
C PRO A 432 -6.83 10.66 12.05
N TYR A 433 -7.99 11.00 12.60
CA TYR A 433 -9.25 10.87 11.85
C TYR A 433 -9.31 11.83 10.65
N THR A 434 -8.83 13.05 10.88
CA THR A 434 -8.58 14.06 9.83
C THR A 434 -7.33 14.85 10.18
N ARG A 435 -6.62 15.33 9.16
CA ARG A 435 -5.52 16.27 9.32
C ARG A 435 -5.97 17.69 8.98
N GLU A 436 -5.67 18.64 9.84
CA GLU A 436 -5.93 20.04 9.59
C GLU A 436 -4.81 20.66 8.76
N VAL A 437 -5.19 21.47 7.77
CA VAL A 437 -4.24 22.26 6.97
C VAL A 437 -4.25 23.68 7.53
N GLN A 438 -3.19 24.06 8.21
CA GLN A 438 -3.10 25.39 8.86
C GLN A 438 -2.92 26.54 7.87
N LYS A 439 -2.25 26.33 6.74
CA LYS A 439 -2.07 27.33 5.67
C LYS A 439 -2.07 26.64 4.30
N PRO A 440 -2.66 27.27 3.26
CA PRO A 440 -2.45 26.82 1.89
C PRO A 440 -0.95 26.91 1.54
N PHE A 441 -0.42 25.89 0.90
CA PHE A 441 0.94 25.92 0.38
C PHE A 441 0.99 26.82 -0.86
N ASP A 442 1.82 27.86 -0.83
CA ASP A 442 1.97 28.76 -1.97
C ASP A 442 2.98 28.19 -2.98
N ILE A 443 2.45 27.68 -4.09
CA ILE A 443 3.25 27.12 -5.20
C ILE A 443 3.92 28.24 -6.01
N THR A 444 3.37 29.47 -5.97
CA THR A 444 3.83 30.58 -6.83
C THR A 444 5.20 31.11 -6.42
N GLY A 445 5.56 30.99 -5.14
CA GLY A 445 6.87 31.39 -4.63
C GLY A 445 8.03 30.54 -5.13
N ALA A 446 7.79 29.28 -5.51
CA ALA A 446 8.81 28.37 -6.02
C ALA A 446 9.22 28.67 -7.48
N HIS A 447 8.38 29.39 -8.24
CA HIS A 447 8.61 29.69 -9.66
C HIS A 447 9.22 31.07 -9.95
N ASN A 448 9.40 31.92 -8.96
CA ASN A 448 9.92 33.30 -9.16
C ASN A 448 11.45 33.39 -9.26
N GLY A 449 12.17 32.29 -9.23
CA GLY A 449 13.55 32.28 -9.70
C GLY A 449 13.57 32.36 -11.21
N HIS A 450 13.78 33.53 -11.79
CA HIS A 450 14.21 33.68 -13.17
C HIS A 450 15.55 33.00 -13.33
N MET A 451 15.53 31.65 -13.49
CA MET A 451 16.67 30.96 -14.06
C MET A 451 16.75 31.43 -15.52
N GLN A 452 17.75 32.27 -15.81
CA GLN A 452 18.15 32.53 -17.18
C GLN A 452 18.36 31.15 -17.83
N LYS A 453 17.53 30.85 -18.85
CA LYS A 453 17.70 29.61 -19.63
C LYS A 453 19.01 29.72 -20.39
N GLN A 454 20.09 29.26 -19.77
CA GLN A 454 21.33 29.01 -20.49
C GLN A 454 21.18 27.65 -21.17
N SER A 455 21.37 27.64 -22.48
CA SER A 455 21.48 26.39 -23.24
C SER A 455 22.75 25.66 -22.79
N GLY A 456 22.63 24.43 -22.37
CA GLY A 456 23.74 23.63 -21.89
C GLY A 456 23.60 22.16 -22.26
N PHE A 457 24.65 21.40 -22.06
CA PHE A 457 24.65 19.94 -22.20
C PHE A 457 24.52 19.27 -20.84
N SER A 458 23.66 18.28 -20.75
CA SER A 458 23.58 17.39 -19.59
C SER A 458 24.29 16.08 -19.92
N LEU A 459 25.26 15.70 -19.09
CA LEU A 459 26.03 14.47 -19.26
C LEU A 459 25.67 13.47 -18.17
N TYR A 460 25.28 12.26 -18.58
CA TYR A 460 25.07 11.15 -17.69
C TYR A 460 26.28 10.21 -17.72
N LEU A 461 27.06 10.19 -16.64
CA LEU A 461 28.31 9.43 -16.52
C LEU A 461 28.08 8.26 -15.55
N ARG A 462 28.56 7.06 -15.91
CA ARG A 462 28.40 5.83 -15.16
C ARG A 462 29.67 5.30 -14.52
N THR A 463 30.84 5.69 -15.02
CA THR A 463 32.13 5.18 -14.55
C THR A 463 33.11 6.30 -14.22
N ALA A 464 34.10 6.00 -13.36
CA ALA A 464 35.17 6.93 -13.02
C ALA A 464 36.02 7.29 -14.25
N GLU A 465 36.17 6.35 -15.19
CA GLU A 465 36.91 6.63 -16.45
C GLU A 465 36.14 7.65 -17.31
N GLN A 466 34.81 7.54 -17.40
CA GLN A 466 33.99 8.51 -18.11
C GLN A 466 34.07 9.89 -17.45
N TRP A 467 34.06 9.96 -16.13
CA TRP A 467 34.26 11.18 -15.36
C TRP A 467 35.64 11.79 -15.65
N ASN A 468 36.70 10.99 -15.57
CA ASN A 468 38.08 11.44 -15.89
C ASN A 468 38.22 11.87 -17.35
N GLY A 469 37.56 11.19 -18.29
CA GLY A 469 37.49 11.59 -19.69
C GLY A 469 36.78 12.95 -19.85
N PHE A 470 35.68 13.17 -19.17
CA PHE A 470 34.97 14.43 -19.15
C PHE A 470 35.83 15.58 -18.61
N LEU A 471 36.50 15.40 -17.46
CA LEU A 471 37.39 16.40 -16.87
C LEU A 471 38.58 16.79 -17.77
N ARG A 472 39.04 15.89 -18.67
CA ARG A 472 40.12 16.16 -19.64
C ARG A 472 39.61 16.78 -20.94
N SER A 473 38.29 16.87 -21.12
CA SER A 473 37.69 17.43 -22.32
C SER A 473 37.77 18.95 -22.30
N SER A 474 38.56 19.54 -23.21
CA SER A 474 38.64 20.98 -23.38
C SER A 474 37.36 21.64 -23.90
N CYS A 475 36.35 20.88 -24.23
CA CYS A 475 35.06 21.34 -24.76
C CYS A 475 34.12 21.91 -23.67
N LEU A 476 34.48 21.80 -22.39
CA LEU A 476 33.61 22.15 -21.24
C LEU A 476 34.18 23.32 -20.43
N LEU A 477 34.51 24.39 -21.13
CA LEU A 477 34.91 25.68 -20.53
C LEU A 477 33.76 26.40 -19.80
N TYR A 478 32.59 25.76 -19.59
CA TYR A 478 31.39 26.38 -19.03
C TYR A 478 30.74 25.59 -17.90
N THR A 479 31.52 24.93 -17.05
CA THR A 479 31.03 24.59 -15.72
C THR A 479 31.32 25.77 -14.81
N SER A 480 30.49 26.81 -14.87
CA SER A 480 30.46 27.79 -13.81
C SER A 480 29.78 27.15 -12.62
N ASP A 481 30.55 26.94 -11.57
CA ASP A 481 30.14 26.99 -10.16
C ASP A 481 28.73 26.46 -9.83
N ALA A 482 28.60 25.12 -9.74
CA ALA A 482 27.51 24.51 -9.01
C ALA A 482 28.06 23.75 -7.80
#